data_a22b9e7f1861a58733cf40fd02e55079
#
_entry.id   a22b9e7f1861a58733cf40fd02e55079
#
_cell.length_a   1.000
_cell.length_b   1.000
_cell.length_c   1.000
_cell.angle_alpha   90.00
_cell.angle_beta   90.00
_cell.angle_gamma   90.00
#
_symmetry.space_group_name_H-M   'P 1'
#
loop_
_entity.id
_entity.type
_entity.pdbx_description
1 polymer ?
#
loop_
_entity_poly.entity_id
_entity_poly.type
_entity_poly.pdbx_seq_one_letter_code
_entity_poly.pdbx_strand_id
1 'polypeptide(L)'
;MLDRESHTVYQNQRQMVCRDSVYLVLARRPPLRYKIGESMDSIPQLAGSDLYPPVQEEVARLAGLPEVRAVFERFRARESQFAQWQMEATRVAAPPFGESARGAWLADRFRELGLNDVQVDEVGNVFGIHPGYGSRFVALSAHIDTVFPAATPLNVRQQGSRLYGPGVSDNGAGIAAMLAVASVLGNARISHALPFVFIGNVGEEGEGDLRGMRHVFATPRWRDAIAYSVVVDGAGADTVVAEALGSRRFEVIVRGPGGHSWSDFGAPSPIIALSRAIEVFSQTPVPTSPKTTFNVGVIRGGTSVNSIPESASMRVDLRSTSMAEIDRLERALRIALEQAVAAENRAAASSQYGTRKPQVVQSEVVEIGNRPAGELAPDARLLRVIRAVDAQLGNAAQVQRASTDANIPLSLGREAIAIGGGGSGGGAHTLQEWFDCNGRDLGLRRILLTMLALSGVGE
;
A
#
# COMPACT_ATOMS: atom_id res chain seq x y z
N MET A 1 -1.83 20.32 58.33
CA MET A 1 -2.60 21.55 58.35
C MET A 1 -3.08 21.69 56.91
N LEU A 2 -4.25 21.20 56.56
CA LEU A 2 -5.57 21.83 56.60
C LEU A 2 -5.59 23.00 55.58
N ASP A 3 -6.44 23.15 54.61
CA ASP A 3 -7.77 22.61 54.23
C ASP A 3 -8.01 23.07 52.76
N ARG A 4 -8.57 22.30 51.86
CA ARG A 4 -10.00 22.11 51.52
C ARG A 4 -10.76 23.36 51.05
N GLU A 5 -11.44 23.11 49.95
CA GLU A 5 -12.80 23.48 49.47
C GLU A 5 -12.82 24.49 48.33
N SER A 6 -13.41 24.23 47.25
CA SER A 6 -14.64 23.63 46.69
C SER A 6 -15.57 24.67 46.06
N HIS A 7 -16.12 24.36 44.87
CA HIS A 7 -17.39 24.76 44.26
C HIS A 7 -17.58 26.25 43.83
N THR A 8 -18.26 26.64 42.80
CA THR A 8 -19.47 26.20 42.11
C THR A 8 -19.76 27.12 40.89
N VAL A 9 -20.17 26.50 39.78
CA VAL A 9 -21.19 26.92 38.78
C VAL A 9 -21.80 28.31 38.89
N TYR A 10 -21.91 29.09 37.79
CA TYR A 10 -23.18 29.66 37.30
C TYR A 10 -23.13 30.07 35.82
N GLN A 11 -24.15 29.67 35.07
CA GLN A 11 -24.64 30.19 33.81
C GLN A 11 -25.06 31.65 33.95
N ASN A 12 -24.93 32.47 32.90
CA ASN A 12 -26.10 33.21 32.42
C ASN A 12 -25.88 33.80 31.00
N GLN A 13 -26.91 33.64 30.22
CA GLN A 13 -27.22 34.31 28.95
C GLN A 13 -27.36 35.80 29.11
N ARG A 14 -27.03 36.59 28.06
CA ARG A 14 -27.86 37.68 27.55
C ARG A 14 -27.54 38.03 26.11
N GLN A 15 -28.58 38.02 25.31
CA GLN A 15 -28.74 38.60 23.98
C GLN A 15 -28.63 40.12 23.98
N MET A 16 -28.19 40.72 22.86
CA MET A 16 -28.70 41.94 22.24
C MET A 16 -28.12 42.04 20.81
N VAL A 17 -28.83 41.98 19.88
CA VAL A 17 -29.69 42.50 18.83
C VAL A 17 -29.24 43.84 18.20
N CYS A 18 -29.27 43.79 16.86
CA CYS A 18 -29.49 44.82 15.80
C CYS A 18 -28.23 45.39 15.14
N ARG A 19 -28.18 45.34 13.86
CA ARG A 19 -28.78 45.75 12.56
C ARG A 19 -27.60 46.13 11.66
N ASP A 20 -27.47 45.80 10.44
CA ASP A 20 -28.21 46.10 9.24
C ASP A 20 -27.84 45.19 8.05
N SER A 21 -28.85 45.00 7.25
CA SER A 21 -28.92 44.07 6.11
C SER A 21 -28.27 44.63 4.85
N VAL A 22 -27.55 43.78 4.11
CA VAL A 22 -27.47 43.87 2.64
C VAL A 22 -27.73 42.49 2.09
N TYR A 23 -28.87 42.32 1.44
CA TYR A 23 -29.25 41.07 0.74
C TYR A 23 -28.54 40.98 -0.61
N LEU A 24 -27.70 39.98 -0.79
CA LEU A 24 -27.34 39.47 -2.12
C LEU A 24 -28.08 38.17 -2.37
N VAL A 25 -29.07 38.25 -3.28
CA VAL A 25 -29.86 37.08 -3.71
C VAL A 25 -28.99 36.19 -4.57
N LEU A 26 -28.51 35.10 -4.01
CA LEU A 26 -27.98 33.96 -4.80
C LEU A 26 -29.07 32.90 -4.90
N ALA A 27 -29.55 32.69 -6.12
CA ALA A 27 -30.56 31.72 -6.48
C ALA A 27 -30.11 30.29 -6.06
N ARG A 28 -30.82 29.70 -5.09
CA ARG A 28 -30.71 28.29 -4.72
C ARG A 28 -31.33 27.45 -5.83
N ARG A 29 -30.54 26.59 -6.48
CA ARG A 29 -31.05 25.48 -7.26
C ARG A 29 -31.57 24.40 -6.29
N PRO A 30 -32.73 23.78 -6.55
CA PRO A 30 -33.28 22.75 -5.69
C PRO A 30 -32.45 21.46 -5.77
N PRO A 31 -32.41 20.63 -4.69
CA PRO A 31 -31.73 19.34 -4.71
C PRO A 31 -32.46 18.38 -5.65
N LEU A 32 -31.71 17.76 -6.54
CA LEU A 32 -32.18 16.64 -7.39
C LEU A 32 -32.56 15.47 -6.49
N ARG A 33 -33.85 15.21 -6.36
CA ARG A 33 -34.38 13.97 -5.77
C ARG A 33 -34.23 12.85 -6.77
N TYR A 34 -33.33 11.90 -6.51
CA TYR A 34 -33.31 10.62 -7.20
C TYR A 34 -34.47 9.76 -6.71
N LYS A 35 -35.36 9.36 -7.62
CA LYS A 35 -36.32 8.29 -7.40
C LYS A 35 -35.57 6.97 -7.40
N ILE A 36 -35.62 6.27 -6.28
CA ILE A 36 -35.25 4.86 -6.18
C ILE A 36 -36.48 4.06 -6.60
N GLY A 37 -36.35 3.28 -7.64
CA GLY A 37 -37.36 2.30 -8.03
C GLY A 37 -37.54 2.18 -9.55
N GLU A 38 -36.69 1.38 -10.17
CA GLU A 38 -37.06 0.55 -11.33
C GLU A 38 -36.06 -0.62 -11.40
N SER A 39 -36.62 -1.82 -11.64
CA SER A 39 -35.99 -3.12 -11.58
C SER A 39 -34.80 -3.24 -12.52
N MET A 40 -33.70 -3.81 -12.00
CA MET A 40 -32.58 -4.32 -12.80
C MET A 40 -32.99 -5.59 -13.55
N ASP A 41 -33.70 -5.43 -14.66
CA ASP A 41 -33.85 -6.49 -15.65
C ASP A 41 -33.65 -5.90 -17.05
N SER A 42 -32.74 -6.54 -17.81
CA SER A 42 -32.36 -6.24 -19.18
C SER A 42 -31.35 -5.10 -19.42
N ILE A 43 -30.08 -5.35 -19.09
CA ILE A 43 -28.99 -4.81 -19.90
C ILE A 43 -28.88 -5.74 -21.12
N PRO A 44 -29.03 -5.27 -22.36
CA PRO A 44 -28.78 -6.10 -23.54
C PRO A 44 -27.32 -6.53 -23.48
N GLN A 45 -27.06 -7.84 -23.49
CA GLN A 45 -25.75 -8.37 -23.89
C GLN A 45 -25.51 -7.97 -25.33
N LEU A 46 -24.81 -6.86 -25.57
CA LEU A 46 -24.25 -6.55 -26.87
C LEU A 46 -23.15 -7.57 -27.15
N ALA A 47 -23.52 -8.67 -27.75
CA ALA A 47 -22.60 -9.54 -28.46
C ALA A 47 -22.13 -8.75 -29.70
N GLY A 48 -20.83 -8.37 -29.67
CA GLY A 48 -20.24 -7.67 -30.81
C GLY A 48 -18.84 -7.16 -30.44
N SER A 49 -17.83 -8.04 -30.59
CA SER A 49 -16.41 -7.67 -30.52
C SER A 49 -15.98 -6.67 -31.61
N ASP A 50 -16.88 -6.24 -32.49
CA ASP A 50 -16.59 -5.48 -33.70
C ASP A 50 -16.96 -3.99 -33.61
N LEU A 51 -17.50 -3.52 -32.47
CA LEU A 51 -17.96 -2.13 -32.33
C LEU A 51 -16.93 -1.19 -31.67
N TYR A 52 -15.82 -1.69 -31.17
CA TYR A 52 -14.76 -0.88 -30.62
C TYR A 52 -13.44 -1.15 -31.36
N PRO A 53 -12.68 -0.10 -31.73
CA PRO A 53 -11.38 -0.29 -32.35
C PRO A 53 -10.49 -1.16 -31.44
N PRO A 54 -9.55 -1.95 -32.03
CA PRO A 54 -8.56 -2.67 -31.25
C PRO A 54 -7.86 -1.71 -30.26
N VAL A 55 -7.58 -2.15 -29.07
CA VAL A 55 -6.94 -1.32 -28.01
C VAL A 55 -5.67 -0.61 -28.54
N GLN A 56 -4.94 -1.24 -29.46
CA GLN A 56 -3.78 -0.66 -30.10
C GLN A 56 -4.11 0.58 -30.93
N GLU A 57 -5.20 0.55 -31.71
CA GLU A 57 -5.64 1.69 -32.50
C GLU A 57 -6.15 2.83 -31.61
N GLU A 58 -6.86 2.50 -30.54
CA GLU A 58 -7.30 3.47 -29.52
C GLU A 58 -6.07 4.21 -28.91
N VAL A 59 -5.06 3.46 -28.46
CA VAL A 59 -3.85 4.02 -27.85
C VAL A 59 -3.05 4.84 -28.88
N ALA A 60 -2.91 4.38 -30.13
CA ALA A 60 -2.22 5.11 -31.18
C ALA A 60 -2.94 6.43 -31.52
N ARG A 61 -4.27 6.41 -31.60
CA ARG A 61 -5.09 7.62 -31.78
C ARG A 61 -4.87 8.61 -30.64
N LEU A 62 -4.93 8.15 -29.39
CA LEU A 62 -4.67 8.98 -28.20
C LEU A 62 -3.29 9.62 -28.22
N ALA A 63 -2.25 8.83 -28.47
CA ALA A 63 -0.88 9.32 -28.57
C ALA A 63 -0.68 10.32 -29.74
N GLY A 64 -1.54 10.26 -30.75
CA GLY A 64 -1.55 11.15 -31.91
C GLY A 64 -2.21 12.51 -31.66
N LEU A 65 -3.07 12.65 -30.62
CA LEU A 65 -3.77 13.89 -30.32
C LEU A 65 -2.79 15.04 -30.04
N PRO A 66 -3.01 16.24 -30.63
CA PRO A 66 -2.13 17.40 -30.38
C PRO A 66 -2.02 17.76 -28.90
N GLU A 67 -3.11 17.65 -28.14
CA GLU A 67 -3.18 17.93 -26.71
C GLU A 67 -2.32 16.95 -25.91
N VAL A 68 -2.34 15.67 -26.24
CA VAL A 68 -1.53 14.62 -25.60
C VAL A 68 -0.05 14.81 -25.94
N ARG A 69 0.28 15.12 -27.19
CA ARG A 69 1.66 15.44 -27.59
C ARG A 69 2.20 16.66 -26.85
N ALA A 70 1.39 17.72 -26.72
CA ALA A 70 1.76 18.89 -25.96
C ALA A 70 2.03 18.59 -24.48
N VAL A 71 1.29 17.63 -23.90
CA VAL A 71 1.55 17.16 -22.52
C VAL A 71 2.87 16.39 -22.46
N PHE A 72 3.21 15.57 -23.44
CA PHE A 72 4.50 14.86 -23.48
C PHE A 72 5.70 15.82 -23.47
N GLU A 73 5.61 16.93 -24.21
CA GLU A 73 6.66 17.97 -24.18
C GLU A 73 6.71 18.68 -22.82
N ARG A 74 5.56 18.90 -22.16
CA ARG A 74 5.54 19.47 -20.80
C ARG A 74 6.20 18.56 -19.77
N PHE A 75 6.11 17.23 -19.89
CA PHE A 75 6.81 16.33 -18.99
C PHE A 75 8.33 16.54 -19.07
N ARG A 76 8.89 16.68 -20.28
CA ARG A 76 10.31 16.97 -20.44
C ARG A 76 10.70 18.35 -19.94
N ALA A 77 9.91 19.37 -20.28
CA ALA A 77 10.20 20.74 -19.93
C ALA A 77 10.15 21.04 -18.42
N ARG A 78 9.39 20.23 -17.65
CA ARG A 78 9.18 20.44 -16.21
C ARG A 78 9.91 19.43 -15.33
N GLU A 79 10.89 18.70 -15.85
CA GLU A 79 11.63 17.68 -15.09
C GLU A 79 12.22 18.23 -13.78
N SER A 80 12.80 19.44 -13.81
CA SER A 80 13.35 20.08 -12.60
C SER A 80 12.31 20.31 -11.51
N GLN A 81 11.06 20.62 -11.89
CA GLN A 81 9.96 20.77 -10.93
C GLN A 81 9.57 19.42 -10.31
N PHE A 82 9.56 18.35 -11.10
CA PHE A 82 9.24 17.00 -10.62
C PHE A 82 10.33 16.48 -9.68
N ALA A 83 11.59 16.70 -10.02
CA ALA A 83 12.72 16.40 -9.15
C ALA A 83 12.65 17.18 -7.83
N GLN A 84 12.24 18.45 -7.88
CA GLN A 84 12.04 19.25 -6.66
C GLN A 84 10.92 18.67 -5.79
N TRP A 85 9.76 18.35 -6.33
CA TRP A 85 8.66 17.74 -5.58
C TRP A 85 9.06 16.40 -4.95
N GLN A 86 9.82 15.58 -5.69
CA GLN A 86 10.35 14.32 -5.18
C GLN A 86 11.23 14.54 -3.96
N MET A 87 12.17 15.51 -4.04
CA MET A 87 13.04 15.84 -2.92
C MET A 87 12.27 16.43 -1.73
N GLU A 88 11.28 17.29 -1.98
CA GLU A 88 10.43 17.87 -0.93
C GLU A 88 9.66 16.78 -0.18
N ALA A 89 8.96 15.89 -0.91
CA ALA A 89 8.24 14.77 -0.32
C ALA A 89 9.18 13.87 0.51
N THR A 90 10.34 13.53 -0.05
CA THR A 90 11.29 12.63 0.62
C THR A 90 11.89 13.23 1.89
N ARG A 91 12.02 14.56 1.99
CA ARG A 91 12.52 15.25 3.19
C ARG A 91 11.55 15.22 4.37
N VAL A 92 10.28 14.91 4.14
CA VAL A 92 9.28 14.78 5.22
C VAL A 92 9.27 13.33 5.69
N ALA A 93 9.68 13.08 6.93
CA ALA A 93 9.67 11.72 7.49
C ALA A 93 8.25 11.14 7.51
N ALA A 94 8.11 9.89 7.08
CA ALA A 94 6.83 9.21 7.00
C ALA A 94 6.99 7.68 7.21
N PRO A 95 7.40 7.22 8.39
CA PRO A 95 7.34 5.79 8.71
C PRO A 95 5.88 5.32 8.74
N PRO A 96 5.59 4.02 8.61
CA PRO A 96 4.24 3.50 8.85
C PRO A 96 3.67 4.00 10.17
N PHE A 97 2.42 4.49 10.15
CA PHE A 97 1.71 5.17 11.26
C PHE A 97 2.23 6.58 11.61
N GLY A 98 3.22 7.10 10.88
CA GLY A 98 3.79 8.45 11.07
C GLY A 98 3.70 9.32 9.82
N GLU A 99 2.77 9.06 8.90
CA GLU A 99 2.69 9.67 7.57
C GLU A 99 2.01 11.05 7.54
N SER A 100 1.41 11.49 8.65
CA SER A 100 0.52 12.66 8.68
C SER A 100 1.13 13.94 8.11
N ALA A 101 2.40 14.21 8.38
CA ALA A 101 3.09 15.40 7.87
C ALA A 101 3.28 15.35 6.34
N ARG A 102 3.65 14.20 5.79
CA ARG A 102 3.79 14.00 4.34
C ARG A 102 2.42 14.00 3.65
N GLY A 103 1.39 13.44 4.31
CA GLY A 103 0.01 13.49 3.84
C GLY A 103 -0.51 14.92 3.75
N ALA A 104 -0.26 15.76 4.76
CA ALA A 104 -0.62 17.18 4.74
C ALA A 104 0.08 17.93 3.60
N TRP A 105 1.40 17.72 3.43
CA TRP A 105 2.17 18.27 2.31
C TRP A 105 1.57 17.87 0.96
N LEU A 106 1.20 16.59 0.77
CA LEU A 106 0.61 16.11 -0.47
C LEU A 106 -0.78 16.71 -0.71
N ALA A 107 -1.61 16.84 0.32
CA ALA A 107 -2.92 17.47 0.22
C ALA A 107 -2.82 18.92 -0.24
N ASP A 108 -1.84 19.66 0.25
CA ASP A 108 -1.58 21.04 -0.20
C ASP A 108 -1.14 21.07 -1.67
N ARG A 109 -0.25 20.16 -2.11
CA ARG A 109 0.11 20.03 -3.53
C ARG A 109 -1.10 19.72 -4.41
N PHE A 110 -2.00 18.84 -3.99
CA PHE A 110 -3.23 18.54 -4.73
C PHE A 110 -4.13 19.76 -4.88
N ARG A 111 -4.28 20.57 -3.83
CA ARG A 111 -5.05 21.85 -3.88
C ARG A 111 -4.39 22.85 -4.84
N GLU A 112 -3.08 23.03 -4.77
CA GLU A 112 -2.33 23.91 -5.66
C GLU A 112 -2.42 23.50 -7.13
N LEU A 113 -2.52 22.20 -7.40
CA LEU A 113 -2.71 21.65 -8.74
C LEU A 113 -4.16 21.73 -9.22
N GLY A 114 -5.08 22.21 -8.39
CA GLY A 114 -6.49 22.41 -8.75
C GLY A 114 -7.31 21.12 -8.78
N LEU A 115 -6.90 20.08 -8.06
CA LEU A 115 -7.73 18.89 -7.90
C LEU A 115 -8.96 19.21 -7.04
N ASN A 116 -10.08 18.63 -7.40
CA ASN A 116 -11.34 18.76 -6.68
C ASN A 116 -11.40 17.77 -5.50
N ASP A 117 -12.25 18.06 -4.52
CA ASP A 117 -12.57 17.17 -3.38
C ASP A 117 -11.31 16.63 -2.68
N VAL A 118 -10.33 17.53 -2.45
CA VAL A 118 -9.10 17.16 -1.75
C VAL A 118 -9.41 16.92 -0.27
N GLN A 119 -9.23 15.67 0.16
CA GLN A 119 -9.53 15.22 1.52
C GLN A 119 -8.49 14.23 2.03
N VAL A 120 -8.40 14.15 3.35
CA VAL A 120 -7.63 13.11 4.05
C VAL A 120 -8.62 12.26 4.81
N ASP A 121 -8.55 10.94 4.65
CA ASP A 121 -9.44 10.03 5.36
C ASP A 121 -8.95 9.71 6.78
N GLU A 122 -9.72 8.91 7.50
CA GLU A 122 -9.47 8.58 8.92
C GLU A 122 -8.21 7.74 9.15
N VAL A 123 -7.70 7.06 8.11
CA VAL A 123 -6.43 6.33 8.21
C VAL A 123 -5.24 7.12 7.68
N GLY A 124 -5.48 8.28 7.05
CA GLY A 124 -4.46 9.19 6.55
C GLY A 124 -4.21 9.15 5.04
N ASN A 125 -5.01 8.41 4.26
CA ASN A 125 -4.93 8.48 2.80
C ASN A 125 -5.35 9.87 2.30
N VAL A 126 -4.64 10.37 1.31
CA VAL A 126 -4.91 11.67 0.68
C VAL A 126 -5.55 11.46 -0.68
N PHE A 127 -6.71 12.06 -0.91
CA PHE A 127 -7.44 11.98 -2.17
C PHE A 127 -7.47 13.34 -2.87
N GLY A 128 -7.51 13.30 -4.20
CA GLY A 128 -7.81 14.45 -5.04
C GLY A 128 -8.43 13.99 -6.36
N ILE A 129 -9.43 14.70 -6.88
CA ILE A 129 -10.19 14.28 -8.05
C ILE A 129 -9.93 15.24 -9.21
N HIS A 130 -9.54 14.70 -10.36
CA HIS A 130 -9.64 15.39 -11.66
C HIS A 130 -10.98 14.99 -12.31
N PRO A 131 -11.84 15.98 -12.65
CA PRO A 131 -13.20 15.70 -13.09
C PRO A 131 -13.24 15.00 -14.45
N GLY A 132 -14.26 14.17 -14.66
CA GLY A 132 -14.67 13.53 -15.90
C GLY A 132 -16.19 13.48 -15.96
N TYR A 133 -16.75 12.85 -16.97
CA TYR A 133 -18.21 12.81 -17.17
C TYR A 133 -18.88 11.61 -16.51
N GLY A 134 -18.13 10.53 -16.25
CA GLY A 134 -18.66 9.28 -15.69
C GLY A 134 -18.74 9.27 -14.17
N SER A 135 -19.33 8.20 -13.64
CA SER A 135 -19.49 7.98 -12.19
C SER A 135 -18.44 7.02 -11.59
N ARG A 136 -17.70 6.31 -12.43
CA ARG A 136 -16.61 5.42 -12.01
C ARG A 136 -15.27 6.10 -12.23
N PHE A 137 -14.23 5.66 -11.51
CA PHE A 137 -12.91 6.30 -11.52
C PHE A 137 -11.84 5.37 -12.11
N VAL A 138 -10.86 5.99 -12.76
CA VAL A 138 -9.51 5.41 -12.87
C VAL A 138 -8.69 5.97 -11.71
N ALA A 139 -8.20 5.10 -10.83
CA ALA A 139 -7.36 5.49 -9.71
C ALA A 139 -5.88 5.46 -10.12
N LEU A 140 -5.15 6.51 -9.75
CA LEU A 140 -3.69 6.56 -9.74
C LEU A 140 -3.23 6.70 -8.31
N SER A 141 -2.53 5.71 -7.77
CA SER A 141 -2.08 5.72 -6.38
C SER A 141 -0.56 5.61 -6.27
N ALA A 142 -0.02 6.16 -5.19
CA ALA A 142 1.36 5.98 -4.76
C ALA A 142 1.39 6.02 -3.24
N HIS A 143 2.09 5.07 -2.60
CA HIS A 143 2.21 5.10 -1.15
C HIS A 143 3.11 6.27 -0.71
N ILE A 144 2.79 6.83 0.45
CA ILE A 144 3.49 7.99 0.99
C ILE A 144 4.39 7.66 2.17
N ASP A 145 4.36 6.43 2.66
CA ASP A 145 5.26 5.97 3.72
C ASP A 145 6.59 5.46 3.18
N THR A 146 7.51 5.17 4.08
CA THR A 146 8.82 4.56 3.81
C THR A 146 9.22 3.65 4.96
N VAL A 147 10.11 2.67 4.71
CA VAL A 147 10.65 1.77 5.77
C VAL A 147 11.47 2.48 6.84
N PHE A 148 11.83 3.74 6.64
CA PHE A 148 12.80 4.43 7.51
C PHE A 148 12.13 4.99 8.76
N PRO A 149 12.68 4.70 9.96
CA PRO A 149 12.22 5.32 11.21
C PRO A 149 12.26 6.86 11.15
N ALA A 150 11.37 7.53 11.90
CA ALA A 150 11.26 8.99 11.91
C ALA A 150 12.56 9.72 12.27
N ALA A 151 13.44 9.09 13.07
CA ALA A 151 14.73 9.64 13.46
C ALA A 151 15.82 9.51 12.38
N THR A 152 15.53 8.85 11.25
CA THR A 152 16.50 8.67 10.15
C THR A 152 16.84 10.02 9.53
N PRO A 153 18.14 10.39 9.39
CA PRO A 153 18.51 11.63 8.71
C PRO A 153 18.16 11.56 7.22
N LEU A 154 17.20 12.38 6.80
CA LEU A 154 16.72 12.44 5.42
C LEU A 154 17.55 13.47 4.62
N ASN A 155 18.84 13.18 4.41
CA ASN A 155 19.78 14.03 3.68
C ASN A 155 19.58 13.88 2.17
N VAL A 156 18.50 14.42 1.63
CA VAL A 156 18.19 14.34 0.20
C VAL A 156 19.01 15.38 -0.57
N ARG A 157 19.80 14.94 -1.53
CA ARG A 157 20.66 15.79 -2.37
C ARG A 157 20.55 15.41 -3.84
N GLN A 158 20.83 16.38 -4.72
CA GLN A 158 20.90 16.18 -6.15
C GLN A 158 22.32 16.34 -6.66
N GLN A 159 22.74 15.45 -7.56
CA GLN A 159 24.00 15.54 -8.29
C GLN A 159 23.74 15.22 -9.78
N GLY A 160 23.78 16.23 -10.63
CA GLY A 160 23.38 16.10 -12.03
C GLY A 160 21.93 15.64 -12.14
N SER A 161 21.68 14.56 -12.87
CA SER A 161 20.36 13.94 -13.01
C SER A 161 19.96 13.05 -11.85
N ARG A 162 20.86 12.77 -10.88
CA ARG A 162 20.61 11.83 -9.79
C ARG A 162 20.23 12.51 -8.49
N LEU A 163 19.21 11.96 -7.87
CA LEU A 163 18.78 12.26 -6.51
C LEU A 163 19.25 11.13 -5.58
N TYR A 164 19.71 11.49 -4.38
CA TYR A 164 20.17 10.54 -3.37
C TYR A 164 19.48 10.83 -2.06
N GLY A 165 19.04 9.81 -1.38
CA GLY A 165 18.45 9.89 -0.04
C GLY A 165 17.49 8.75 0.23
N PRO A 166 17.26 8.40 1.51
CA PRO A 166 16.33 7.34 1.91
C PRO A 166 14.90 7.64 1.45
N GLY A 167 14.26 6.72 0.71
CA GLY A 167 12.89 6.87 0.19
C GLY A 167 12.79 7.75 -1.06
N VAL A 168 13.92 8.10 -1.70
CA VAL A 168 13.91 8.95 -2.89
C VAL A 168 13.37 8.22 -4.11
N SER A 169 13.56 6.91 -4.20
CA SER A 169 12.99 6.06 -5.25
C SER A 169 11.72 5.39 -4.77
N ASP A 170 11.76 4.80 -3.61
CA ASP A 170 10.69 4.07 -2.97
C ASP A 170 10.12 4.86 -1.76
N ASN A 171 9.00 5.61 -1.88
CA ASN A 171 8.26 5.84 -3.10
C ASN A 171 8.20 7.34 -3.49
N GLY A 172 9.29 8.08 -3.23
CA GLY A 172 9.39 9.48 -3.68
C GLY A 172 9.20 9.64 -5.20
N ALA A 173 9.64 8.63 -5.99
CA ALA A 173 9.45 8.62 -7.44
C ALA A 173 7.98 8.48 -7.83
N GLY A 174 7.23 7.59 -7.17
CA GLY A 174 5.79 7.40 -7.40
C GLY A 174 4.98 8.64 -7.04
N ILE A 175 5.28 9.28 -5.90
CA ILE A 175 4.64 10.55 -5.49
C ILE A 175 4.89 11.63 -6.54
N ALA A 176 6.14 11.79 -7.00
CA ALA A 176 6.49 12.79 -8.01
C ALA A 176 5.81 12.52 -9.36
N ALA A 177 5.74 11.24 -9.77
CA ALA A 177 5.04 10.85 -10.99
C ALA A 177 3.53 11.13 -10.92
N MET A 178 2.90 10.83 -9.79
CA MET A 178 1.48 11.14 -9.54
C MET A 178 1.22 12.66 -9.62
N LEU A 179 2.04 13.48 -8.97
CA LEU A 179 1.96 14.95 -9.04
C LEU A 179 2.23 15.49 -10.46
N ALA A 180 3.20 14.90 -11.18
CA ALA A 180 3.49 15.29 -12.54
C ALA A 180 2.29 15.08 -13.47
N VAL A 181 1.63 13.92 -13.39
CA VAL A 181 0.42 13.61 -14.16
C VAL A 181 -0.72 14.55 -13.78
N ALA A 182 -0.99 14.75 -12.48
CA ALA A 182 -2.01 15.68 -12.01
C ALA A 182 -1.79 17.11 -12.54
N SER A 183 -0.53 17.59 -12.51
CA SER A 183 -0.16 18.95 -12.91
C SER A 183 -0.38 19.27 -14.39
N VAL A 184 -0.33 18.27 -15.25
CA VAL A 184 -0.52 18.47 -16.70
C VAL A 184 -1.96 18.35 -17.12
N LEU A 185 -2.76 17.54 -16.42
CA LEU A 185 -4.19 17.36 -16.69
C LEU A 185 -4.99 18.65 -16.46
N GLY A 186 -4.73 19.38 -15.38
CA GLY A 186 -5.40 20.63 -15.07
C GLY A 186 -5.25 21.72 -16.15
N ASN A 187 -4.19 21.64 -16.95
CA ASN A 187 -3.88 22.60 -18.02
C ASN A 187 -4.09 22.00 -19.43
N ALA A 188 -4.46 20.73 -19.54
CA ALA A 188 -4.71 20.05 -20.80
C ALA A 188 -6.22 20.05 -21.09
N ARG A 189 -6.60 20.46 -22.30
CA ARG A 189 -7.99 20.35 -22.77
C ARG A 189 -8.25 18.94 -23.29
N ILE A 190 -7.94 17.94 -22.47
CA ILE A 190 -8.18 16.53 -22.80
C ILE A 190 -9.49 16.13 -22.12
N SER A 191 -10.54 15.95 -22.95
CA SER A 191 -11.82 15.44 -22.46
C SER A 191 -11.70 13.92 -22.24
N HIS A 192 -12.14 13.44 -21.08
CA HIS A 192 -12.13 12.00 -20.76
C HIS A 192 -13.40 11.59 -20.01
N ALA A 193 -13.86 10.36 -20.26
CA ALA A 193 -15.15 9.88 -19.78
C ALA A 193 -15.09 9.58 -18.27
N LEU A 194 -14.21 8.70 -17.82
CA LEU A 194 -14.09 8.42 -16.39
C LEU A 194 -13.24 9.49 -15.70
N PRO A 195 -13.68 10.06 -14.58
CA PRO A 195 -12.84 10.92 -13.75
C PRO A 195 -11.62 10.16 -13.20
N PHE A 196 -10.57 10.90 -12.88
CA PHE A 196 -9.39 10.35 -12.23
C PHE A 196 -9.41 10.66 -10.74
N VAL A 197 -9.11 9.66 -9.91
CA VAL A 197 -8.83 9.86 -8.50
C VAL A 197 -7.36 9.59 -8.23
N PHE A 198 -6.68 10.59 -7.64
CA PHE A 198 -5.30 10.52 -7.19
C PHE A 198 -5.31 10.16 -5.72
N ILE A 199 -4.53 9.14 -5.33
CA ILE A 199 -4.54 8.61 -3.96
C ILE A 199 -3.09 8.53 -3.46
N GLY A 200 -2.74 9.39 -2.49
CA GLY A 200 -1.55 9.18 -1.68
C GLY A 200 -1.91 8.26 -0.52
N ASN A 201 -1.62 6.98 -0.64
CA ASN A 201 -2.03 6.01 0.36
C ASN A 201 -0.94 5.76 1.41
N VAL A 202 -1.36 5.32 2.59
CA VAL A 202 -0.52 5.13 3.77
C VAL A 202 -0.29 3.66 4.07
N GLY A 203 0.86 3.35 4.70
CA GLY A 203 1.12 2.04 5.26
C GLY A 203 1.25 0.93 4.22
N GLU A 204 1.93 1.21 3.10
CA GLU A 204 2.36 0.15 2.21
C GLU A 204 3.47 -0.68 2.88
N GLU A 205 4.39 -0.03 3.57
CA GLU A 205 5.61 -0.62 4.06
C GLU A 205 5.46 -1.37 5.38
N GLY A 206 6.19 -2.46 5.49
CA GLY A 206 6.45 -3.15 6.75
C GLY A 206 5.22 -3.49 7.57
N GLU A 207 5.13 -2.90 8.77
CA GLU A 207 4.02 -3.11 9.73
C GLU A 207 2.75 -2.34 9.33
N GLY A 208 2.81 -1.47 8.32
CA GLY A 208 1.65 -0.79 7.75
C GLY A 208 0.68 -1.74 7.05
N ASP A 209 1.17 -2.87 6.52
CA ASP A 209 0.40 -4.01 5.99
C ASP A 209 -0.70 -3.61 5.00
N LEU A 210 -0.40 -2.66 4.10
CA LEU A 210 -1.32 -2.13 3.08
C LEU A 210 -2.57 -1.45 3.66
N ARG A 211 -2.52 -0.94 4.91
CA ARG A 211 -3.71 -0.43 5.64
C ARG A 211 -4.45 0.66 4.87
N GLY A 212 -3.73 1.51 4.13
CA GLY A 212 -4.32 2.56 3.31
C GLY A 212 -5.21 1.99 2.22
N MET A 213 -4.68 1.09 1.39
CA MET A 213 -5.46 0.47 0.31
C MET A 213 -6.53 -0.49 0.83
N ARG A 214 -6.31 -1.17 1.96
CA ARG A 214 -7.38 -1.92 2.65
C ARG A 214 -8.55 -1.01 2.99
N HIS A 215 -8.28 0.17 3.55
CA HIS A 215 -9.31 1.13 3.89
C HIS A 215 -10.05 1.65 2.65
N VAL A 216 -9.32 2.01 1.58
CA VAL A 216 -9.91 2.42 0.29
C VAL A 216 -10.93 1.38 -0.19
N PHE A 217 -10.54 0.11 -0.28
CA PHE A 217 -11.40 -0.95 -0.81
C PHE A 217 -12.37 -1.55 0.22
N ALA A 218 -12.24 -1.25 1.51
CA ALA A 218 -13.28 -1.51 2.51
C ALA A 218 -14.40 -0.46 2.48
N THR A 219 -14.09 0.77 2.07
CA THR A 219 -15.03 1.89 2.01
C THR A 219 -15.95 1.75 0.79
N PRO A 220 -17.28 1.62 0.95
CA PRO A 220 -18.22 1.38 -0.16
C PRO A 220 -18.11 2.41 -1.28
N ARG A 221 -17.92 3.69 -0.95
CA ARG A 221 -17.74 4.77 -1.92
C ARG A 221 -16.66 4.45 -2.96
N TRP A 222 -15.49 3.98 -2.52
CA TRP A 222 -14.35 3.75 -3.39
C TRP A 222 -14.33 2.34 -3.98
N ARG A 223 -14.66 1.33 -3.16
CA ARG A 223 -14.71 -0.07 -3.59
C ARG A 223 -15.54 -0.27 -4.87
N ASP A 224 -16.69 0.38 -4.94
CA ASP A 224 -17.64 0.18 -6.04
C ASP A 224 -17.42 1.19 -7.18
N ALA A 225 -16.82 2.35 -6.89
CA ALA A 225 -16.58 3.40 -7.87
C ALA A 225 -15.25 3.25 -8.63
N ILE A 226 -14.19 2.68 -8.04
CA ILE A 226 -12.92 2.49 -8.75
C ILE A 226 -13.08 1.36 -9.76
N ALA A 227 -12.94 1.70 -11.05
CA ALA A 227 -12.99 0.75 -12.16
C ALA A 227 -11.65 0.08 -12.40
N TYR A 228 -10.58 0.89 -12.36
CA TYR A 228 -9.21 0.49 -12.64
C TYR A 228 -8.27 1.15 -11.64
N SER A 229 -7.25 0.42 -11.20
CA SER A 229 -6.21 0.93 -10.30
C SER A 229 -4.83 0.83 -10.95
N VAL A 230 -4.19 1.97 -11.12
CA VAL A 230 -2.79 2.07 -11.52
C VAL A 230 -2.00 2.51 -10.29
N VAL A 231 -1.23 1.59 -9.73
CA VAL A 231 -0.35 1.85 -8.59
C VAL A 231 1.01 2.27 -9.14
N VAL A 232 1.55 3.38 -8.66
CA VAL A 232 2.92 3.80 -9.01
C VAL A 232 3.83 3.51 -7.82
N ASP A 233 4.76 2.60 -8.04
CA ASP A 233 5.63 2.08 -7.00
C ASP A 233 7.09 2.03 -7.52
N GLY A 234 7.94 2.88 -6.94
CA GLY A 234 9.33 2.99 -7.29
C GLY A 234 9.63 3.59 -8.66
N ALA A 235 10.84 3.34 -9.13
CA ALA A 235 11.39 3.81 -10.40
C ALA A 235 11.18 2.79 -11.54
N GLY A 236 11.50 3.23 -12.77
CA GLY A 236 11.54 2.38 -13.97
C GLY A 236 10.28 2.44 -14.83
N ALA A 237 10.39 1.87 -16.02
CA ALA A 237 9.28 1.69 -16.95
C ALA A 237 9.25 0.28 -17.57
N ASP A 238 10.14 -0.60 -17.13
CA ASP A 238 10.42 -1.92 -17.70
C ASP A 238 9.63 -3.06 -17.05
N THR A 239 8.76 -2.75 -16.09
CA THR A 239 7.98 -3.75 -15.37
C THR A 239 6.49 -3.42 -15.31
N VAL A 240 5.66 -4.47 -15.22
CA VAL A 240 4.24 -4.45 -14.89
C VAL A 240 3.99 -5.53 -13.86
N VAL A 241 3.65 -5.17 -12.64
CA VAL A 241 3.20 -6.12 -11.64
C VAL A 241 1.71 -6.36 -11.84
N ALA A 242 1.36 -7.53 -12.34
CA ALA A 242 -0.01 -7.97 -12.60
C ALA A 242 -0.39 -9.21 -11.77
N GLU A 243 0.55 -9.71 -10.96
CA GLU A 243 0.36 -10.84 -10.06
C GLU A 243 0.85 -10.46 -8.66
N ALA A 244 -0.05 -10.45 -7.70
CA ALA A 244 0.21 -10.09 -6.32
C ALA A 244 0.76 -11.29 -5.55
N LEU A 245 1.96 -11.13 -5.00
CA LEU A 245 2.55 -12.10 -4.09
C LEU A 245 1.93 -11.96 -2.70
N GLY A 246 1.18 -12.98 -2.26
CA GLY A 246 0.64 -13.04 -0.92
C GLY A 246 1.73 -13.32 0.13
N SER A 247 1.53 -12.77 1.32
CA SER A 247 2.36 -13.10 2.48
C SER A 247 1.55 -13.08 3.77
N ARG A 248 1.95 -13.93 4.73
CA ARG A 248 1.43 -13.88 6.10
C ARG A 248 2.59 -13.96 7.07
N ARG A 249 2.59 -13.06 8.05
CA ARG A 249 3.68 -12.91 8.99
C ARG A 249 3.18 -13.14 10.41
N PHE A 250 3.96 -13.89 11.20
CA PHE A 250 3.61 -14.21 12.57
C PHE A 250 4.75 -13.85 13.52
N GLU A 251 4.39 -13.39 14.71
CA GLU A 251 5.24 -13.43 15.88
C GLU A 251 4.75 -14.58 16.77
N VAL A 252 5.62 -15.53 17.01
CA VAL A 252 5.39 -16.68 17.90
C VAL A 252 6.12 -16.41 19.19
N ILE A 253 5.41 -16.44 20.31
CA ILE A 253 5.95 -16.18 21.65
C ILE A 253 5.74 -17.42 22.49
N VAL A 254 6.78 -17.91 23.12
CA VAL A 254 6.70 -18.99 24.12
C VAL A 254 7.10 -18.43 25.48
N ARG A 255 6.23 -18.60 26.47
CA ARG A 255 6.47 -18.17 27.86
C ARG A 255 6.59 -19.37 28.77
N GLY A 256 7.47 -19.27 29.78
CA GLY A 256 7.71 -20.31 30.75
C GLY A 256 8.00 -19.76 32.14
N PRO A 257 8.30 -20.65 33.11
CA PRO A 257 8.46 -20.27 34.50
C PRO A 257 9.72 -19.45 34.81
N GLY A 258 10.73 -19.53 33.95
CA GLY A 258 12.07 -19.05 34.30
C GLY A 258 12.76 -19.91 35.37
N GLY A 259 13.93 -19.49 35.79
CA GLY A 259 14.63 -20.16 36.90
C GLY A 259 16.15 -20.10 36.79
N HIS A 260 16.80 -20.62 37.83
CA HIS A 260 18.28 -20.76 37.85
C HIS A 260 18.69 -22.08 37.20
N SER A 261 19.63 -22.04 36.26
CA SER A 261 19.97 -23.21 35.42
C SER A 261 20.43 -24.45 36.21
N TRP A 262 20.94 -24.26 37.42
CA TRP A 262 21.37 -25.34 38.33
C TRP A 262 20.24 -25.76 39.26
N SER A 263 19.69 -24.80 40.03
CA SER A 263 18.69 -25.10 41.07
C SER A 263 17.34 -25.57 40.56
N ASP A 264 16.95 -25.08 39.39
CA ASP A 264 15.67 -25.35 38.74
C ASP A 264 15.86 -26.23 37.48
N PHE A 265 17.00 -26.99 37.43
CA PHE A 265 17.28 -27.89 36.31
C PHE A 265 16.14 -28.90 36.13
N GLY A 266 15.62 -29.01 34.89
CA GLY A 266 14.45 -29.84 34.57
C GLY A 266 13.16 -29.03 34.44
N ALA A 267 13.16 -27.73 34.79
CA ALA A 267 12.04 -26.86 34.44
C ALA A 267 11.95 -26.64 32.90
N PRO A 268 10.74 -26.51 32.33
CA PRO A 268 10.57 -26.36 30.89
C PRO A 268 11.10 -25.02 30.40
N SER A 269 11.79 -25.04 29.26
CA SER A 269 12.46 -23.88 28.67
C SER A 269 11.78 -23.39 27.42
N PRO A 270 11.35 -22.10 27.36
CA PRO A 270 10.82 -21.47 26.14
C PRO A 270 11.77 -21.56 24.94
N ILE A 271 13.09 -21.41 25.13
CA ILE A 271 14.06 -21.54 24.05
C ILE A 271 14.07 -22.95 23.49
N ILE A 272 14.06 -23.97 24.32
CA ILE A 272 14.06 -25.37 23.88
C ILE A 272 12.76 -25.71 23.15
N ALA A 273 11.62 -25.28 23.68
CA ALA A 273 10.33 -25.46 23.01
C ALA A 273 10.31 -24.79 21.62
N LEU A 274 10.80 -23.54 21.53
CA LEU A 274 10.85 -22.80 20.27
C LEU A 274 11.79 -23.45 19.26
N SER A 275 12.97 -23.93 19.71
CA SER A 275 13.93 -24.63 18.86
C SER A 275 13.36 -25.91 18.26
N ARG A 276 12.61 -26.69 19.06
CA ARG A 276 11.90 -27.89 18.58
C ARG A 276 10.80 -27.53 17.56
N ALA A 277 10.08 -26.42 17.78
CA ALA A 277 9.07 -25.94 16.83
C ALA A 277 9.69 -25.57 15.48
N ILE A 278 10.84 -24.87 15.51
CA ILE A 278 11.59 -24.52 14.29
C ILE A 278 12.06 -25.78 13.56
N GLU A 279 12.61 -26.74 14.26
CA GLU A 279 13.07 -28.01 13.66
C GLU A 279 11.93 -28.71 12.94
N VAL A 280 10.80 -28.95 13.62
CA VAL A 280 9.63 -29.61 13.03
C VAL A 280 9.09 -28.81 11.85
N PHE A 281 8.90 -27.50 12.01
CA PHE A 281 8.37 -26.63 10.95
C PHE A 281 9.29 -26.59 9.74
N SER A 282 10.62 -26.60 9.92
CA SER A 282 11.61 -26.57 8.84
C SER A 282 11.51 -27.75 7.88
N GLN A 283 10.92 -28.88 8.33
CA GLN A 283 10.70 -30.08 7.51
C GLN A 283 9.40 -30.00 6.67
N THR A 284 8.64 -28.91 6.77
CA THR A 284 7.39 -28.76 6.03
C THR A 284 7.68 -28.69 4.52
N PRO A 285 7.16 -29.62 3.70
CA PRO A 285 7.39 -29.59 2.26
C PRO A 285 6.68 -28.41 1.63
N VAL A 286 7.34 -27.76 0.67
CA VAL A 286 6.80 -26.64 -0.09
C VAL A 286 6.82 -26.94 -1.59
N PRO A 287 5.77 -26.58 -2.36
CA PRO A 287 5.76 -26.77 -3.80
C PRO A 287 6.64 -25.71 -4.49
N THR A 288 7.12 -26.07 -5.69
CA THR A 288 7.80 -25.15 -6.59
C THR A 288 6.80 -24.39 -7.49
N SER A 289 5.59 -24.94 -7.68
CA SER A 289 4.48 -24.34 -8.42
C SER A 289 3.15 -24.67 -7.73
N PRO A 290 2.44 -23.67 -7.20
CA PRO A 290 2.87 -22.26 -7.08
C PRO A 290 4.10 -22.15 -6.17
N LYS A 291 5.06 -21.31 -6.55
CA LYS A 291 6.24 -21.06 -5.69
C LYS A 291 5.81 -20.61 -4.31
N THR A 292 6.17 -21.41 -3.31
CA THR A 292 5.81 -21.21 -1.91
C THR A 292 7.08 -21.23 -1.07
N THR A 293 7.19 -20.31 -0.13
CA THR A 293 8.37 -20.20 0.72
C THR A 293 7.97 -19.85 2.16
N PHE A 294 8.83 -20.20 3.09
CA PHE A 294 8.76 -19.69 4.45
C PHE A 294 10.16 -19.34 4.96
N ASN A 295 10.21 -18.45 5.95
CA ASN A 295 11.45 -18.06 6.60
C ASN A 295 11.22 -17.77 8.08
N VAL A 296 12.10 -18.27 8.95
CA VAL A 296 12.22 -17.82 10.34
C VAL A 296 13.31 -16.75 10.35
N GLY A 297 12.91 -15.50 10.24
CA GLY A 297 13.85 -14.38 10.04
C GLY A 297 14.40 -13.78 11.32
N VAL A 298 13.69 -13.96 12.44
CA VAL A 298 14.10 -13.41 13.75
C VAL A 298 13.88 -14.46 14.82
N ILE A 299 14.84 -14.60 15.74
CA ILE A 299 14.69 -15.37 16.97
C ILE A 299 15.28 -14.55 18.13
N ARG A 300 14.60 -14.55 19.27
CA ARG A 300 15.02 -13.84 20.51
C ARG A 300 14.67 -14.69 21.73
N GLY A 301 15.44 -14.57 22.79
CA GLY A 301 15.16 -15.24 24.06
C GLY A 301 16.34 -15.31 25.00
N GLY A 302 16.03 -15.38 26.30
CA GLY A 302 17.01 -15.45 27.36
C GLY A 302 17.66 -14.11 27.73
N THR A 303 18.26 -14.07 28.92
CA THR A 303 18.94 -12.89 29.48
C THR A 303 20.35 -13.22 29.96
N SER A 304 20.60 -14.48 30.38
CA SER A 304 21.87 -14.94 30.90
C SER A 304 22.07 -16.44 30.66
N VAL A 305 23.33 -16.88 30.51
CA VAL A 305 23.67 -18.28 30.27
C VAL A 305 23.33 -19.22 31.44
N ASN A 306 23.20 -18.67 32.66
CA ASN A 306 22.90 -19.43 33.87
C ASN A 306 21.45 -19.28 34.35
N SER A 307 20.57 -18.80 33.49
CA SER A 307 19.11 -18.73 33.75
C SER A 307 18.31 -19.50 32.72
N ILE A 308 17.25 -20.19 33.19
CA ILE A 308 16.19 -20.70 32.32
C ILE A 308 15.33 -19.50 31.92
N PRO A 309 15.09 -19.24 30.62
CA PRO A 309 14.38 -18.05 30.20
C PRO A 309 12.90 -18.09 30.55
N GLU A 310 12.33 -16.89 30.82
CA GLU A 310 10.86 -16.73 31.01
C GLU A 310 10.14 -16.57 29.68
N SER A 311 10.86 -16.20 28.59
CA SER A 311 10.27 -16.00 27.28
C SER A 311 11.27 -16.25 26.17
N ALA A 312 10.78 -16.74 25.05
CA ALA A 312 11.47 -16.75 23.76
C ALA A 312 10.46 -16.43 22.65
N SER A 313 10.89 -15.80 21.56
CA SER A 313 10.06 -15.50 20.42
C SER A 313 10.75 -15.71 19.09
N MET A 314 9.97 -15.93 18.03
CA MET A 314 10.44 -15.91 16.64
C MET A 314 9.48 -15.14 15.77
N ARG A 315 9.97 -14.60 14.64
CA ARG A 315 9.14 -14.04 13.58
C ARG A 315 9.27 -14.89 12.33
N VAL A 316 8.13 -15.23 11.75
CA VAL A 316 8.00 -16.13 10.59
C VAL A 316 7.31 -15.39 9.46
N ASP A 317 7.87 -15.50 8.25
CA ASP A 317 7.32 -14.96 7.00
C ASP A 317 6.93 -16.14 6.09
N LEU A 318 5.67 -16.18 5.66
CA LEU A 318 5.12 -17.17 4.74
C LEU A 318 4.76 -16.47 3.44
N ARG A 319 5.15 -17.00 2.28
CA ARG A 319 4.86 -16.38 0.97
C ARG A 319 4.42 -17.39 -0.07
N SER A 320 3.39 -17.02 -0.83
CA SER A 320 2.92 -17.77 -2.01
C SER A 320 2.03 -16.88 -2.88
N THR A 321 1.85 -17.27 -4.15
CA THR A 321 0.75 -16.75 -4.99
C THR A 321 -0.57 -17.48 -4.74
N SER A 322 -0.56 -18.55 -3.92
CA SER A 322 -1.74 -19.28 -3.50
C SER A 322 -2.02 -19.06 -2.02
N MET A 323 -3.15 -18.44 -1.68
CA MET A 323 -3.57 -18.30 -0.30
C MET A 323 -3.80 -19.65 0.38
N ALA A 324 -4.25 -20.67 -0.35
CA ALA A 324 -4.41 -22.02 0.17
C ALA A 324 -3.08 -22.64 0.66
N GLU A 325 -1.97 -22.34 -0.02
CA GLU A 325 -0.63 -22.76 0.41
C GLU A 325 -0.16 -21.99 1.65
N ILE A 326 -0.45 -20.68 1.73
CA ILE A 326 -0.18 -19.89 2.95
C ILE A 326 -0.96 -20.45 4.13
N ASP A 327 -2.25 -20.75 3.96
CA ASP A 327 -3.09 -21.38 4.99
C ASP A 327 -2.56 -22.75 5.41
N ARG A 328 -2.03 -23.53 4.46
CA ARG A 328 -1.40 -24.82 4.75
C ARG A 328 -0.14 -24.66 5.60
N LEU A 329 0.72 -23.70 5.26
CA LEU A 329 1.94 -23.40 6.02
C LEU A 329 1.63 -22.88 7.41
N GLU A 330 0.61 -22.02 7.57
CA GLU A 330 0.17 -21.56 8.88
C GLU A 330 -0.29 -22.71 9.75
N ARG A 331 -1.11 -23.61 9.21
CA ARG A 331 -1.51 -24.83 9.96
C ARG A 331 -0.32 -25.68 10.37
N ALA A 332 0.65 -25.86 9.47
CA ALA A 332 1.87 -26.61 9.79
C ALA A 332 2.69 -25.93 10.90
N LEU A 333 2.81 -24.60 10.89
CA LEU A 333 3.47 -23.83 11.93
C LEU A 333 2.78 -24.02 13.29
N ARG A 334 1.45 -23.92 13.34
CA ARG A 334 0.66 -24.11 14.58
C ARG A 334 0.81 -25.52 15.12
N ILE A 335 0.72 -26.54 14.27
CA ILE A 335 0.90 -27.96 14.66
C ILE A 335 2.33 -28.18 15.19
N ALA A 336 3.36 -27.68 14.51
CA ALA A 336 4.75 -27.81 14.96
C ALA A 336 4.95 -27.17 16.35
N LEU A 337 4.34 -26.03 16.59
CA LEU A 337 4.40 -25.32 17.85
C LEU A 337 3.69 -26.10 18.98
N GLU A 338 2.48 -26.59 18.74
CA GLU A 338 1.73 -27.40 19.71
C GLU A 338 2.50 -28.68 20.08
N GLN A 339 3.07 -29.37 19.09
CA GLN A 339 3.88 -30.58 19.33
C GLN A 339 5.13 -30.28 20.16
N ALA A 340 5.81 -29.18 19.85
CA ALA A 340 7.03 -28.75 20.54
C ALA A 340 6.76 -28.36 22.00
N VAL A 341 5.72 -27.56 22.24
CA VAL A 341 5.28 -27.16 23.58
C VAL A 341 4.87 -28.40 24.40
N ALA A 342 4.09 -29.30 23.83
CA ALA A 342 3.70 -30.54 24.49
C ALA A 342 4.90 -31.45 24.81
N ALA A 343 5.89 -31.53 23.90
CA ALA A 343 7.10 -32.32 24.10
C ALA A 343 7.95 -31.73 25.25
N GLU A 344 8.12 -30.42 25.30
CA GLU A 344 8.88 -29.75 26.37
C GLU A 344 8.19 -29.91 27.71
N ASN A 345 6.89 -29.75 27.79
CA ASN A 345 6.11 -29.95 29.01
C ASN A 345 6.16 -31.39 29.52
N ARG A 346 6.13 -32.39 28.59
CA ARG A 346 6.30 -33.81 28.97
C ARG A 346 7.72 -34.09 29.49
N ALA A 347 8.74 -33.53 28.84
CA ALA A 347 10.13 -33.67 29.29
C ALA A 347 10.32 -33.12 30.71
N ALA A 348 9.76 -31.94 30.98
CA ALA A 348 9.80 -31.34 32.32
C ALA A 348 9.04 -32.18 33.36
N ALA A 349 7.84 -32.67 33.02
CA ALA A 349 7.01 -33.51 33.94
C ALA A 349 7.66 -34.85 34.28
N SER A 350 8.50 -35.40 33.36
CA SER A 350 9.23 -36.65 33.56
C SER A 350 10.64 -36.43 34.16
N SER A 351 11.03 -35.22 34.44
CA SER A 351 12.36 -34.91 35.01
C SER A 351 12.50 -35.47 36.42
N GLN A 352 13.58 -36.23 36.63
CA GLN A 352 13.96 -36.74 37.96
C GLN A 352 14.39 -35.67 38.98
N TYR A 353 14.65 -34.47 38.50
CA TYR A 353 15.07 -33.33 39.31
C TYR A 353 13.91 -32.55 39.93
N GLY A 354 12.66 -32.96 39.64
CA GLY A 354 11.39 -32.51 40.22
C GLY A 354 11.30 -31.06 40.61
N THR A 355 10.43 -30.30 39.97
CA THR A 355 10.14 -28.93 40.40
C THR A 355 9.10 -28.95 41.51
N ARG A 356 9.21 -28.03 42.49
CA ARG A 356 8.27 -27.92 43.63
C ARG A 356 6.81 -27.64 43.26
N LYS A 357 6.57 -27.24 41.96
CA LYS A 357 5.24 -26.99 41.39
C LYS A 357 5.25 -27.46 39.94
N PRO A 358 4.14 -28.00 39.44
CA PRO A 358 3.96 -28.23 38.02
C PRO A 358 4.17 -26.90 37.27
N GLN A 359 5.14 -26.85 36.37
CA GLN A 359 5.45 -25.68 35.56
C GLN A 359 5.34 -26.07 34.10
N VAL A 360 4.78 -25.21 33.28
CA VAL A 360 4.58 -25.44 31.87
C VAL A 360 5.04 -24.25 31.05
N VAL A 361 5.46 -24.52 29.82
CA VAL A 361 5.56 -23.50 28.79
C VAL A 361 4.23 -23.40 28.05
N GLN A 362 3.91 -22.18 27.62
CA GLN A 362 2.74 -21.85 26.83
C GLN A 362 3.15 -21.03 25.61
N SER A 363 2.42 -21.16 24.51
CA SER A 363 2.70 -20.43 23.28
C SER A 363 1.53 -19.54 22.89
N GLU A 364 1.89 -18.45 22.22
CA GLU A 364 0.98 -17.50 21.58
C GLU A 364 1.46 -17.26 20.15
N VAL A 365 0.51 -17.19 19.20
CA VAL A 365 0.80 -16.88 17.80
C VAL A 365 0.02 -15.61 17.43
N VAL A 366 0.74 -14.54 17.16
CA VAL A 366 0.18 -13.24 16.79
C VAL A 366 0.44 -13.01 15.30
N GLU A 367 -0.61 -12.77 14.52
CA GLU A 367 -0.47 -12.33 13.14
C GLU A 367 0.01 -10.87 13.14
N ILE A 368 1.12 -10.59 12.46
CA ILE A 368 1.74 -9.26 12.38
C ILE A 368 1.79 -8.70 10.95
N GLY A 369 1.17 -9.39 10.00
CA GLY A 369 1.01 -8.96 8.60
C GLY A 369 0.32 -10.02 7.78
N ASN A 370 -0.52 -9.58 6.84
CA ASN A 370 -1.34 -10.46 6.01
C ASN A 370 -1.64 -9.82 4.65
N ARG A 371 -0.75 -9.93 3.69
CA ARG A 371 -0.95 -9.40 2.35
C ARG A 371 -1.60 -10.47 1.47
N PRO A 372 -2.79 -10.23 0.88
CA PRO A 372 -3.46 -11.24 0.06
C PRO A 372 -2.75 -11.43 -1.27
N ALA A 373 -2.84 -12.64 -1.84
CA ALA A 373 -2.48 -12.92 -3.22
C ALA A 373 -3.64 -12.58 -4.15
N GLY A 374 -3.33 -12.34 -5.42
CA GLY A 374 -4.31 -12.12 -6.48
C GLY A 374 -3.61 -12.00 -7.83
N GLU A 375 -4.35 -12.15 -8.90
CA GLU A 375 -3.81 -12.01 -10.26
C GLU A 375 -4.77 -11.28 -11.17
N LEU A 376 -4.24 -10.56 -12.12
CA LEU A 376 -5.00 -9.93 -13.16
C LEU A 376 -5.25 -10.93 -14.29
N ALA A 377 -6.50 -11.09 -14.70
CA ALA A 377 -6.84 -12.00 -15.80
C ALA A 377 -6.03 -11.67 -17.08
N PRO A 378 -5.55 -12.69 -17.83
CA PRO A 378 -4.71 -12.46 -19.01
C PRO A 378 -5.38 -11.62 -20.10
N ASP A 379 -6.72 -11.62 -20.16
CA ASP A 379 -7.56 -10.90 -21.11
C ASP A 379 -8.13 -9.58 -20.50
N ALA A 380 -7.77 -9.22 -19.28
CA ALA A 380 -8.20 -7.99 -18.62
C ALA A 380 -7.90 -6.76 -19.49
N ARG A 381 -8.84 -5.80 -19.52
CA ARG A 381 -8.69 -4.56 -20.31
C ARG A 381 -7.43 -3.79 -19.91
N LEU A 382 -7.18 -3.66 -18.61
CA LEU A 382 -6.02 -2.95 -18.09
C LEU A 382 -4.70 -3.56 -18.58
N LEU A 383 -4.59 -4.90 -18.62
CA LEU A 383 -3.38 -5.57 -19.11
C LEU A 383 -3.19 -5.38 -20.63
N ARG A 384 -4.29 -5.41 -21.39
CA ARG A 384 -4.25 -5.13 -22.84
C ARG A 384 -3.87 -3.68 -23.11
N VAL A 385 -4.42 -2.74 -22.33
CA VAL A 385 -4.10 -1.31 -22.47
C VAL A 385 -2.63 -1.04 -22.17
N ILE A 386 -2.07 -1.50 -21.04
CA ILE A 386 -0.68 -1.22 -20.72
C ILE A 386 0.29 -1.82 -21.74
N ARG A 387 0.00 -3.02 -22.28
CA ARG A 387 0.79 -3.63 -23.35
C ARG A 387 0.73 -2.83 -24.66
N ALA A 388 -0.44 -2.30 -25.02
CA ALA A 388 -0.60 -1.45 -26.19
C ALA A 388 0.14 -0.10 -26.02
N VAL A 389 0.08 0.47 -24.80
CA VAL A 389 0.82 1.69 -24.44
C VAL A 389 2.33 1.46 -24.53
N ASP A 390 2.83 0.34 -23.99
CA ASP A 390 4.24 -0.03 -24.05
C ASP A 390 4.69 -0.17 -25.52
N ALA A 391 3.93 -0.88 -26.34
CA ALA A 391 4.22 -1.00 -27.78
C ALA A 391 4.22 0.36 -28.50
N GLN A 392 3.26 1.24 -28.22
CA GLN A 392 3.16 2.59 -28.79
C GLN A 392 4.36 3.48 -28.42
N LEU A 393 4.88 3.31 -27.20
CA LEU A 393 6.03 4.08 -26.70
C LEU A 393 7.40 3.45 -27.03
N GLY A 394 7.42 2.28 -27.68
CA GLY A 394 8.64 1.52 -27.93
C GLY A 394 9.26 0.96 -26.63
N ASN A 395 8.45 0.73 -25.62
CA ASN A 395 8.86 0.18 -24.34
C ASN A 395 8.67 -1.34 -24.31
N ALA A 396 9.57 -2.07 -23.65
CA ALA A 396 9.55 -3.54 -23.56
C ALA A 396 9.42 -3.99 -22.11
N ALA A 397 8.28 -3.66 -21.48
CA ALA A 397 8.04 -4.04 -20.10
C ALA A 397 7.72 -5.53 -19.94
N GLN A 398 8.23 -6.10 -18.86
CA GLN A 398 7.97 -7.49 -18.47
C GLN A 398 6.88 -7.56 -17.39
N VAL A 399 5.97 -8.52 -17.55
CA VAL A 399 5.00 -8.82 -16.49
C VAL A 399 5.73 -9.55 -15.36
N GLN A 400 5.57 -9.03 -14.15
CA GLN A 400 6.23 -9.52 -12.96
C GLN A 400 5.23 -9.77 -11.83
N ARG A 401 5.75 -10.42 -10.79
CA ARG A 401 5.08 -10.73 -9.54
C ARG A 401 5.78 -9.96 -8.42
N ALA A 402 5.01 -9.19 -7.65
CA ALA A 402 5.51 -8.51 -6.47
C ALA A 402 4.41 -8.36 -5.41
N SER A 403 4.79 -7.91 -4.22
CA SER A 403 3.85 -7.53 -3.16
C SER A 403 3.85 -6.01 -3.08
N THR A 404 2.75 -5.39 -3.45
CA THR A 404 2.53 -3.94 -3.55
C THR A 404 1.09 -3.60 -3.14
N ASP A 405 0.73 -2.35 -3.17
CA ASP A 405 -0.64 -1.88 -2.98
C ASP A 405 -1.66 -2.50 -3.95
N ALA A 406 -1.21 -2.97 -5.12
CA ALA A 406 -2.07 -3.69 -6.06
C ALA A 406 -2.60 -5.03 -5.50
N ASN A 407 -1.99 -5.58 -4.43
CA ASN A 407 -2.46 -6.82 -3.80
C ASN A 407 -3.93 -6.71 -3.38
N ILE A 408 -4.34 -5.58 -2.82
CA ILE A 408 -5.70 -5.42 -2.29
C ILE A 408 -6.74 -5.48 -3.41
N PRO A 409 -6.73 -4.59 -4.44
CA PRO A 409 -7.72 -4.69 -5.51
C PRO A 409 -7.64 -6.01 -6.30
N LEU A 410 -6.45 -6.56 -6.56
CA LEU A 410 -6.30 -7.84 -7.25
C LEU A 410 -6.94 -8.99 -6.46
N SER A 411 -6.77 -9.03 -5.15
CA SER A 411 -7.40 -10.07 -4.30
C SER A 411 -8.93 -10.00 -4.27
N LEU A 412 -9.50 -8.85 -4.62
CA LEU A 412 -10.93 -8.62 -4.74
C LEU A 412 -11.45 -8.82 -6.17
N GLY A 413 -10.62 -9.35 -7.08
CA GLY A 413 -10.97 -9.54 -8.49
C GLY A 413 -11.14 -8.23 -9.26
N ARG A 414 -10.52 -7.13 -8.78
CA ARG A 414 -10.54 -5.82 -9.46
C ARG A 414 -9.33 -5.68 -10.37
N GLU A 415 -9.49 -4.97 -11.49
CA GLU A 415 -8.38 -4.73 -12.40
C GLU A 415 -7.39 -3.72 -11.80
N ALA A 416 -6.20 -4.20 -11.48
CA ALA A 416 -5.11 -3.41 -10.93
C ALA A 416 -3.75 -3.86 -11.47
N ILE A 417 -2.81 -2.91 -11.60
CA ILE A 417 -1.39 -3.16 -11.85
C ILE A 417 -0.54 -2.24 -10.97
N ALA A 418 0.69 -2.66 -10.69
CA ALA A 418 1.71 -1.73 -10.21
C ALA A 418 2.80 -1.54 -11.28
N ILE A 419 3.23 -0.30 -11.46
CA ILE A 419 4.24 0.12 -12.44
C ILE A 419 5.15 1.18 -11.82
N GLY A 420 6.36 1.33 -12.35
CA GLY A 420 7.27 2.39 -11.89
C GLY A 420 6.94 3.76 -12.48
N GLY A 421 7.38 4.83 -11.80
CA GLY A 421 7.19 6.23 -12.17
C GLY A 421 8.12 6.75 -13.26
N GLY A 422 8.89 5.88 -13.93
CA GLY A 422 9.93 6.23 -14.91
C GLY A 422 11.29 6.51 -14.26
N GLY A 423 12.25 6.96 -15.04
CA GLY A 423 13.63 7.09 -14.58
C GLY A 423 14.28 5.75 -14.28
N SER A 424 15.26 5.75 -13.40
CA SER A 424 15.83 4.52 -12.84
C SER A 424 16.21 4.72 -11.37
N GLY A 425 16.19 3.68 -10.59
CA GLY A 425 16.47 3.75 -9.15
C GLY A 425 17.23 2.54 -8.65
N GLY A 426 17.73 2.65 -7.44
CA GLY A 426 18.40 1.52 -6.78
C GLY A 426 18.70 1.78 -5.33
N GLY A 427 19.04 0.69 -4.61
CA GLY A 427 19.31 0.76 -3.20
C GLY A 427 18.08 1.02 -2.33
N ALA A 428 16.86 0.70 -2.82
CA ALA A 428 15.65 0.80 -2.03
C ALA A 428 15.84 0.13 -0.65
N HIS A 429 15.19 0.69 0.39
CA HIS A 429 15.32 0.25 1.77
C HIS A 429 16.73 0.42 2.39
N THR A 430 17.60 1.20 1.76
CA THR A 430 18.93 1.54 2.30
C THR A 430 19.18 3.05 2.36
N LEU A 431 20.11 3.49 3.20
CA LEU A 431 20.51 4.89 3.27
C LEU A 431 21.26 5.38 2.01
N GLN A 432 21.65 4.48 1.10
CA GLN A 432 22.34 4.74 -0.16
C GLN A 432 21.37 4.75 -1.35
N GLU A 433 20.09 4.82 -1.09
CA GLU A 433 19.06 4.87 -2.13
C GLU A 433 19.27 6.06 -3.06
N TRP A 434 19.02 5.82 -4.35
CA TRP A 434 19.17 6.83 -5.39
C TRP A 434 18.09 6.69 -6.47
N PHE A 435 17.86 7.79 -7.16
CA PHE A 435 16.98 7.87 -8.33
C PHE A 435 17.65 8.72 -9.42
N ASP A 436 17.64 8.26 -10.69
CA ASP A 436 18.10 9.02 -11.85
C ASP A 436 16.90 9.51 -12.66
N CYS A 437 16.79 10.81 -12.81
CA CYS A 437 15.70 11.47 -13.53
C CYS A 437 15.68 11.20 -15.05
N ASN A 438 16.79 10.74 -15.63
CA ASN A 438 16.86 10.43 -17.05
C ASN A 438 15.85 9.33 -17.41
N GLY A 439 15.01 9.60 -18.42
CA GLY A 439 13.96 8.66 -18.84
C GLY A 439 12.68 8.70 -17.99
N ARG A 440 12.54 9.59 -16.99
CA ARG A 440 11.30 9.75 -16.24
C ARG A 440 10.12 10.05 -17.16
N ASP A 441 10.32 10.86 -18.19
CA ASP A 441 9.27 11.23 -19.15
C ASP A 441 8.65 10.03 -19.86
N LEU A 442 9.37 8.92 -20.03
CA LEU A 442 8.82 7.68 -20.58
C LEU A 442 7.77 7.09 -19.62
N GLY A 443 8.08 6.98 -18.32
CA GLY A 443 7.13 6.51 -17.30
C GLY A 443 5.90 7.42 -17.19
N LEU A 444 6.09 8.73 -17.18
CA LEU A 444 4.99 9.70 -17.13
C LEU A 444 4.05 9.59 -18.35
N ARG A 445 4.59 9.44 -19.55
CA ARG A 445 3.80 9.20 -20.78
C ARG A 445 3.06 7.87 -20.70
N ARG A 446 3.71 6.85 -20.18
CA ARG A 446 3.14 5.52 -19.96
C ARG A 446 1.93 5.57 -19.02
N ILE A 447 2.06 6.22 -17.86
CA ILE A 447 0.99 6.42 -16.88
C ILE A 447 -0.17 7.18 -17.52
N LEU A 448 0.10 8.34 -18.14
CA LEU A 448 -0.94 9.18 -18.72
C LEU A 448 -1.72 8.47 -19.83
N LEU A 449 -1.05 7.84 -20.80
CA LEU A 449 -1.72 7.11 -21.88
C LEU A 449 -2.55 5.95 -21.34
N THR A 450 -2.06 5.24 -20.32
CA THR A 450 -2.81 4.16 -19.67
C THR A 450 -4.09 4.69 -19.04
N MET A 451 -4.01 5.78 -18.27
CA MET A 451 -5.19 6.39 -17.66
C MET A 451 -6.21 6.87 -18.69
N LEU A 452 -5.74 7.55 -19.75
CA LEU A 452 -6.61 8.06 -20.82
C LEU A 452 -7.31 6.92 -21.58
N ALA A 453 -6.59 5.86 -21.94
CA ALA A 453 -7.16 4.70 -22.64
C ALA A 453 -8.13 3.90 -21.77
N LEU A 454 -7.93 3.85 -20.45
CA LEU A 454 -8.85 3.22 -19.51
C LEU A 454 -10.12 4.07 -19.29
N SER A 455 -9.93 5.39 -19.27
CA SER A 455 -11.06 6.31 -19.08
C SER A 455 -11.99 6.37 -20.31
N GLY A 456 -11.44 6.19 -21.49
CA GLY A 456 -12.10 6.57 -22.73
C GLY A 456 -12.05 8.10 -22.91
N VAL A 457 -11.59 8.52 -24.07
CA VAL A 457 -11.59 9.95 -24.45
C VAL A 457 -12.85 10.18 -25.27
N GLY A 458 -13.73 11.08 -24.79
CA GLY A 458 -14.90 11.53 -25.51
C GLY A 458 -14.50 12.28 -26.79
N GLU A 459 -15.28 12.12 -27.84
CA GLU A 459 -15.20 12.94 -29.06
C GLU A 459 -15.59 14.39 -28.77
#